data_3b80287d56380a7297a56bfe0d040d73
#
_entry.id   3b80287d56380a7297a56bfe0d040d73
#
_cell.length_a   1.000
_cell.length_b   1.000
_cell.length_c   1.000
_cell.angle_alpha   90.00
_cell.angle_beta   90.00
_cell.angle_gamma   90.00
#
_symmetry.space_group_name_H-M   'P 1'
#
loop_
_entity.id
_entity.type
_entity.pdbx_description
1 polymer ?
#
loop_
_entity_poly.entity_id
_entity_poly.type
_entity_poly.pdbx_seq_one_letter_code
_entity_poly.pdbx_strand_id
1 'polypeptide(L)'
;MKRNYNPQNDEATSRPRKNVTPLPQEFKDDIKEAVNVMRRGGIILYPTDTIWGLGCDATNEEAVRRIFEIKRREDSKALITLVDSEAKIQFYVREIPDVAWDLIEMSNKPLTVIYDGARNLAKNLIAQDGSVAIRLTNEPFSRELCMRMKCAVVSTSANISGM
;
A
#
# COMPACT_ATOMS: atom_id res chain seq x y z
N MET A 1 -20.59 -11.24 -7.20
CA MET A 1 -21.27 -10.20 -6.41
C MET A 1 -20.35 -9.01 -6.28
N LYS A 2 -20.70 -7.89 -6.89
CA LYS A 2 -19.87 -6.67 -6.81
C LYS A 2 -20.05 -6.06 -5.42
N ARG A 3 -19.01 -6.05 -4.60
CA ARG A 3 -19.01 -5.33 -3.33
C ARG A 3 -18.79 -3.84 -3.65
N ASN A 4 -19.78 -3.01 -3.39
CA ASN A 4 -19.65 -1.56 -3.57
C ASN A 4 -18.82 -0.96 -2.44
N TYR A 5 -17.68 -0.35 -2.80
CA TYR A 5 -16.87 0.42 -1.86
C TYR A 5 -17.49 1.80 -1.66
N ASN A 6 -17.75 2.16 -0.41
CA ASN A 6 -18.17 3.51 -0.02
C ASN A 6 -17.13 4.08 0.96
N PRO A 7 -16.36 5.10 0.58
CA PRO A 7 -15.33 5.68 1.43
C PRO A 7 -15.84 6.24 2.76
N GLN A 8 -17.13 6.56 2.84
CA GLN A 8 -17.73 7.12 4.05
C GLN A 8 -18.12 6.05 5.10
N ASN A 9 -18.06 4.77 4.74
CA ASN A 9 -18.43 3.65 5.61
C ASN A 9 -17.24 2.79 6.03
N ASP A 10 -16.01 3.28 5.91
CA ASP A 10 -14.80 2.51 6.26
C ASP A 10 -14.79 2.02 7.72
N GLU A 11 -15.49 2.70 8.61
CA GLU A 11 -15.60 2.26 10.00
C GLU A 11 -16.54 1.07 10.21
N ALA A 12 -17.49 0.85 9.31
CA ALA A 12 -18.55 -0.16 9.47
C ALA A 12 -18.21 -1.53 8.85
N THR A 13 -17.21 -1.62 7.97
CA THR A 13 -16.90 -2.85 7.22
C THR A 13 -15.62 -3.55 7.65
N SER A 14 -14.84 -2.96 8.56
CA SER A 14 -13.66 -3.62 9.10
C SER A 14 -14.08 -4.71 10.08
N ARG A 15 -13.98 -5.98 9.67
CA ARG A 15 -14.04 -7.10 10.61
C ARG A 15 -13.01 -6.84 11.71
N PRO A 16 -13.37 -6.95 13.01
CA PRO A 16 -12.38 -6.80 14.07
C PRO A 16 -11.30 -7.86 13.87
N ARG A 17 -10.10 -7.41 13.52
CA ARG A 17 -8.95 -8.30 13.41
C ARG A 17 -8.59 -8.77 14.81
N LYS A 18 -8.67 -10.08 15.05
CA LYS A 18 -8.31 -10.69 16.30
C LYS A 18 -6.83 -10.37 16.61
N ASN A 19 -6.55 -9.85 17.81
CA ASN A 19 -5.21 -9.66 18.37
C ASN A 19 -4.34 -8.55 17.72
N VAL A 20 -4.88 -7.35 17.55
CA VAL A 20 -4.04 -6.19 17.24
C VAL A 20 -3.47 -5.63 18.55
N THR A 21 -2.17 -5.79 18.76
CA THR A 21 -1.48 -5.14 19.86
C THR A 21 -1.51 -3.62 19.63
N PRO A 22 -1.93 -2.81 20.63
CA PRO A 22 -1.89 -1.35 20.49
C PRO A 22 -0.45 -0.89 20.21
N LEU A 23 -0.32 0.07 19.29
CA LEU A 23 0.98 0.66 18.99
C LEU A 23 1.50 1.48 20.17
N PRO A 24 2.80 1.40 20.50
CA PRO A 24 3.43 2.29 21.46
C PRO A 24 3.24 3.76 21.07
N GLN A 25 3.19 4.67 22.05
CA GLN A 25 2.97 6.09 21.81
C GLN A 25 4.06 6.70 20.91
N GLU A 26 5.30 6.29 21.07
CA GLU A 26 6.41 6.72 20.19
C GLU A 26 6.17 6.42 18.72
N PHE A 27 5.63 5.24 18.40
CA PHE A 27 5.25 4.90 17.02
C PHE A 27 4.09 5.72 16.50
N LYS A 28 3.16 6.13 17.36
CA LYS A 28 2.07 7.02 16.96
C LYS A 28 2.58 8.39 16.55
N ASP A 29 3.57 8.92 17.27
CA ASP A 29 4.20 10.19 16.94
C ASP A 29 5.00 10.11 15.64
N ASP A 30 5.74 9.03 15.43
CA ASP A 30 6.47 8.76 14.20
C ASP A 30 5.53 8.62 12.99
N ILE A 31 4.41 7.93 13.16
CA ILE A 31 3.39 7.79 12.11
C ILE A 31 2.78 9.15 11.76
N LYS A 32 2.48 9.98 12.75
CA LYS A 32 1.95 11.33 12.52
C LYS A 32 2.92 12.16 11.68
N GLU A 33 4.20 12.13 11.99
CA GLU A 33 5.22 12.82 11.22
C GLU A 33 5.37 12.24 9.81
N ALA A 34 5.38 10.91 9.68
CA ALA A 34 5.43 10.23 8.39
C ALA A 34 4.25 10.64 7.48
N VAL A 35 3.05 10.67 8.02
CA VAL A 35 1.85 11.11 7.29
C VAL A 35 2.00 12.55 6.82
N ASN A 36 2.51 13.46 7.66
CA ASN A 36 2.73 14.86 7.28
C ASN A 36 3.75 14.99 6.16
N VAL A 37 4.84 14.23 6.21
CA VAL A 37 5.87 14.21 5.16
C VAL A 37 5.28 13.70 3.85
N MET A 38 4.57 12.59 3.88
CA MET A 38 4.00 11.96 2.69
C MET A 38 2.90 12.81 2.04
N ARG A 39 2.06 13.47 2.83
CA ARG A 39 1.04 14.39 2.31
C ARG A 39 1.63 15.60 1.59
N ARG A 40 2.85 15.98 1.92
CA ARG A 40 3.61 17.03 1.22
C ARG A 40 4.39 16.50 0.01
N GLY A 41 4.20 15.25 -0.35
CA GLY A 41 4.89 14.61 -1.46
C GLY A 41 6.28 14.07 -1.11
N GLY A 42 6.60 13.95 0.17
CA GLY A 42 7.87 13.41 0.64
C GLY A 42 7.96 11.89 0.61
N ILE A 43 9.17 11.41 0.79
CA ILE A 43 9.50 9.99 0.86
C ILE A 43 9.90 9.65 2.29
N ILE A 44 9.48 8.50 2.77
CA ILE A 44 9.82 7.98 4.09
C ILE A 44 10.55 6.65 4.03
N LEU A 45 11.28 6.35 5.09
CA LEU A 45 11.81 5.03 5.39
C LEU A 45 10.99 4.43 6.54
N TYR A 46 10.43 3.25 6.37
CA TYR A 46 9.51 2.67 7.34
C TYR A 46 9.52 1.14 7.34
N PRO A 47 9.11 0.51 8.47
CA PRO A 47 9.00 -0.94 8.54
C PRO A 47 7.77 -1.46 7.78
N THR A 48 7.92 -2.63 7.16
CA THR A 48 6.85 -3.34 6.45
C THR A 48 6.75 -4.78 6.92
N ASP A 49 5.87 -5.58 6.32
CA ASP A 49 5.72 -7.01 6.62
C ASP A 49 6.99 -7.84 6.32
N THR A 50 7.90 -7.32 5.52
CA THR A 50 9.09 -8.04 5.07
C THR A 50 10.38 -7.40 5.58
N ILE A 51 10.73 -6.25 5.04
CA ILE A 51 11.97 -5.52 5.34
C ILE A 51 11.67 -4.03 5.47
N TRP A 52 12.67 -3.24 5.87
CA TRP A 52 12.58 -1.78 5.79
C TRP A 52 12.40 -1.34 4.36
N GLY A 53 11.46 -0.43 4.13
CA GLY A 53 11.10 0.06 2.81
C GLY A 53 11.16 1.56 2.69
N LEU A 54 11.36 2.02 1.45
CA LEU A 54 11.07 3.38 1.05
C LEU A 54 9.61 3.47 0.63
N GLY A 55 8.95 4.55 1.01
CA GLY A 55 7.54 4.74 0.69
C GLY A 55 7.16 6.17 0.40
N CYS A 56 6.07 6.31 -0.31
CA CYS A 56 5.42 7.58 -0.59
C CYS A 56 3.93 7.37 -0.82
N ASP A 57 3.20 8.47 -0.96
CA ASP A 57 1.81 8.43 -1.40
C ASP A 57 1.70 7.82 -2.81
N ALA A 58 1.00 6.69 -2.91
CA ALA A 58 0.85 5.95 -4.16
C ALA A 58 -0.01 6.69 -5.20
N THR A 59 -0.64 7.78 -4.84
CA THR A 59 -1.43 8.64 -5.75
C THR A 59 -0.67 9.85 -6.27
N ASN A 60 0.55 10.08 -5.77
CA ASN A 60 1.37 11.23 -6.12
C ASN A 60 2.46 10.84 -7.13
N GLU A 61 2.27 11.23 -8.40
CA GLU A 61 3.19 10.92 -9.50
C GLU A 61 4.61 11.45 -9.27
N GLU A 62 4.74 12.64 -8.71
CA GLU A 62 6.05 13.25 -8.45
C GLU A 62 6.81 12.49 -7.36
N ALA A 63 6.14 12.08 -6.31
CA ALA A 63 6.74 11.28 -5.24
C ALA A 63 7.15 9.89 -5.75
N VAL A 64 6.33 9.24 -6.55
CA VAL A 64 6.65 7.97 -7.19
C VAL A 64 7.86 8.11 -8.12
N ARG A 65 7.92 9.18 -8.91
CA ARG A 65 9.07 9.48 -9.77
C ARG A 65 10.37 9.59 -8.98
N ARG A 66 10.35 10.26 -7.83
CA ARG A 66 11.53 10.37 -6.95
C ARG A 66 11.99 9.00 -6.42
N ILE A 67 11.06 8.12 -6.10
CA ILE A 67 11.43 6.73 -5.69
C ILE A 67 12.14 6.02 -6.83
N PHE A 68 11.66 6.12 -8.07
CA PHE A 68 12.37 5.54 -9.22
C PHE A 68 13.78 6.11 -9.38
N GLU A 69 13.96 7.41 -9.21
CA GLU A 69 15.29 8.04 -9.25
C GLU A 69 16.21 7.50 -8.17
N ILE A 70 15.74 7.41 -6.92
CA ILE A 70 16.53 6.86 -5.80
C ILE A 70 16.90 5.39 -6.07
N LYS A 71 15.98 4.62 -6.60
CA LYS A 71 16.20 3.21 -6.92
C LYS A 71 16.99 3.00 -8.20
N ARG A 72 17.19 4.02 -9.01
CA ARG A 72 17.76 3.96 -10.34
C ARG A 72 17.03 2.95 -11.23
N ARG A 73 15.70 2.97 -11.17
CA ARG A 73 14.79 2.16 -11.98
C ARG A 73 13.94 3.05 -12.85
N GLU A 74 13.64 2.56 -14.05
CA GLU A 74 12.79 3.25 -15.02
C GLU A 74 11.39 2.66 -15.11
N ASP A 75 11.14 1.51 -14.47
CA ASP A 75 9.87 0.83 -14.56
C ASP A 75 9.24 0.49 -13.19
N SER A 76 7.92 0.27 -13.22
CA SER A 76 7.09 -0.02 -12.05
C SER A 76 7.20 -1.45 -11.52
N LYS A 77 7.98 -2.33 -12.17
CA LYS A 77 7.96 -3.78 -11.92
C LYS A 77 8.32 -4.21 -10.49
N ALA A 78 8.91 -3.35 -9.70
CA ALA A 78 9.34 -3.70 -8.38
C ALA A 78 8.80 -2.80 -7.28
N LEU A 79 7.88 -1.92 -7.60
CA LEU A 79 7.16 -1.15 -6.60
C LEU A 79 5.90 -1.90 -6.20
N ILE A 80 5.69 -2.01 -4.88
CA ILE A 80 4.51 -2.64 -4.31
C ILE A 80 3.63 -1.55 -3.74
N THR A 81 2.34 -1.68 -3.92
CA THR A 81 1.33 -0.82 -3.33
C THR A 81 0.78 -1.49 -2.08
N LEU A 82 0.89 -0.83 -0.92
CA LEU A 82 0.32 -1.32 0.34
C LEU A 82 -1.04 -0.70 0.59
N VAL A 83 -1.96 -1.52 1.07
CA VAL A 83 -3.27 -1.12 1.57
C VAL A 83 -3.53 -1.81 2.91
N ASP A 84 -4.40 -1.22 3.75
CA ASP A 84 -4.74 -1.74 5.07
C ASP A 84 -6.06 -2.51 5.10
N SER A 85 -6.83 -2.49 4.01
CA SER A 85 -8.14 -3.16 3.94
C SER A 85 -8.44 -3.73 2.57
N GLU A 86 -9.27 -4.78 2.55
CA GLU A 86 -9.79 -5.37 1.32
C GLU A 86 -10.60 -4.36 0.49
N ALA A 87 -11.34 -3.48 1.18
CA ALA A 87 -12.14 -2.44 0.52
C ALA A 87 -11.28 -1.49 -0.33
N LYS A 88 -10.08 -1.17 0.13
CA LYS A 88 -9.15 -0.33 -0.64
C LYS A 88 -8.65 -1.02 -1.91
N ILE A 89 -8.50 -2.34 -1.92
CA ILE A 89 -8.15 -3.06 -3.15
C ILE A 89 -9.23 -2.81 -4.22
N GLN A 90 -10.50 -2.85 -3.86
CA GLN A 90 -11.62 -2.59 -4.78
C GLN A 90 -11.61 -1.14 -5.31
N PHE A 91 -11.10 -0.21 -4.54
CA PHE A 91 -10.96 1.18 -4.99
C PHE A 91 -9.87 1.35 -6.05
N TYR A 92 -8.80 0.56 -5.98
CA TYR A 92 -7.63 0.68 -6.87
C TYR A 92 -7.64 -0.29 -8.04
N VAL A 93 -8.53 -1.29 -8.03
CA VAL A 93 -8.63 -2.31 -9.09
C VAL A 93 -10.08 -2.43 -9.54
N ARG A 94 -10.30 -2.40 -10.85
CA ARG A 94 -11.66 -2.43 -11.44
C ARG A 94 -12.39 -3.71 -11.17
N GLU A 95 -11.73 -4.83 -11.42
CA GLU A 95 -12.29 -6.18 -11.23
C GLU A 95 -11.29 -7.05 -10.51
N ILE A 96 -11.72 -7.65 -9.41
CA ILE A 96 -10.89 -8.54 -8.61
C ILE A 96 -11.43 -9.96 -8.81
N PRO A 97 -10.63 -10.90 -9.35
CA PRO A 97 -11.03 -12.28 -9.48
C PRO A 97 -11.36 -12.92 -8.12
N ASP A 98 -12.36 -13.78 -8.06
CA ASP A 98 -12.76 -14.44 -6.80
C ASP A 98 -11.60 -15.22 -6.18
N VAL A 99 -10.74 -15.84 -6.99
CA VAL A 99 -9.55 -16.55 -6.52
C VAL A 99 -8.60 -15.65 -5.72
N ALA A 100 -8.52 -14.35 -6.02
CA ALA A 100 -7.68 -13.41 -5.28
C ALA A 100 -8.17 -13.25 -3.83
N TRP A 101 -9.47 -13.20 -3.61
CA TRP A 101 -10.06 -13.16 -2.27
C TRP A 101 -9.73 -14.41 -1.47
N ASP A 102 -9.85 -15.58 -2.08
CA ASP A 102 -9.53 -16.85 -1.44
C ASP A 102 -8.06 -16.91 -1.04
N LEU A 103 -7.15 -16.46 -1.91
CA LEU A 103 -5.72 -16.41 -1.62
C LEU A 103 -5.39 -15.47 -0.45
N ILE A 104 -6.04 -14.31 -0.39
CA ILE A 104 -5.87 -13.36 0.72
C ILE A 104 -6.35 -13.95 2.04
N GLU A 105 -7.53 -14.60 2.05
CA GLU A 105 -8.08 -15.21 3.27
C GLU A 105 -7.22 -16.38 3.78
N MET A 106 -6.67 -17.18 2.89
CA MET A 106 -5.91 -18.38 3.22
C MET A 106 -4.44 -18.10 3.55
N SER A 107 -3.93 -16.91 3.22
CA SER A 107 -2.52 -16.60 3.40
C SER A 107 -2.21 -16.23 4.85
N ASN A 108 -1.22 -16.93 5.44
CA ASN A 108 -0.65 -16.61 6.74
C ASN A 108 0.62 -15.74 6.63
N LYS A 109 1.08 -15.51 5.42
CA LYS A 109 2.31 -14.75 5.12
C LYS A 109 1.98 -13.53 4.27
N PRO A 110 2.86 -12.52 4.23
CA PRO A 110 2.68 -11.40 3.32
C PRO A 110 2.50 -11.88 1.88
N LEU A 111 1.39 -11.49 1.27
CA LEU A 111 1.02 -11.89 -0.08
C LEU A 111 0.90 -10.67 -0.97
N THR A 112 1.69 -10.62 -2.03
CA THR A 112 1.58 -9.62 -3.08
C THR A 112 0.87 -10.25 -4.28
N VAL A 113 -0.20 -9.62 -4.73
CA VAL A 113 -0.96 -10.05 -5.90
C VAL A 113 -0.86 -8.99 -6.99
N ILE A 114 -0.64 -9.42 -8.22
CA ILE A 114 -0.65 -8.55 -9.39
C ILE A 114 -2.06 -8.56 -9.97
N TYR A 115 -2.67 -7.37 -10.02
CA TYR A 115 -4.02 -7.18 -10.54
C TYR A 115 -3.99 -6.41 -11.85
N ASP A 116 -4.85 -6.81 -12.80
CA ASP A 116 -5.13 -6.03 -14.00
C ASP A 116 -6.15 -4.92 -13.69
N GLY A 117 -6.17 -3.89 -14.54
CA GLY A 117 -7.17 -2.84 -14.45
C GLY A 117 -6.99 -1.91 -13.25
N ALA A 118 -5.76 -1.54 -12.95
CA ALA A 118 -5.44 -0.55 -11.93
C ALA A 118 -6.06 0.82 -12.22
N ARG A 119 -6.49 1.50 -11.17
CA ARG A 119 -7.07 2.85 -11.24
C ARG A 119 -6.81 3.63 -9.96
N ASN A 120 -7.06 4.94 -10.00
CA ASN A 120 -6.95 5.84 -8.84
C ASN A 120 -5.56 5.88 -8.19
N LEU A 121 -4.54 5.47 -8.91
CA LEU A 121 -3.13 5.50 -8.51
C LEU A 121 -2.34 6.43 -9.44
N ALA A 122 -1.13 6.80 -9.00
CA ALA A 122 -0.21 7.54 -9.85
C ALA A 122 0.02 6.78 -11.17
N LYS A 123 0.00 7.47 -12.30
CA LYS A 123 0.13 6.83 -13.62
C LYS A 123 1.43 6.07 -13.79
N ASN A 124 2.52 6.60 -13.24
CA ASN A 124 3.84 5.97 -13.30
C ASN A 124 4.01 4.79 -12.34
N LEU A 125 3.04 4.57 -11.44
CA LEU A 125 2.99 3.36 -10.60
C LEU A 125 2.31 2.19 -11.33
N ILE A 126 1.41 2.49 -12.25
CA ILE A 126 0.69 1.50 -13.04
C ILE A 126 1.58 1.04 -14.20
N ALA A 127 1.73 -0.28 -14.36
CA ALA A 127 2.52 -0.84 -15.46
C ALA A 127 1.87 -0.55 -16.83
N GLN A 128 2.65 -0.71 -17.90
CA GLN A 128 2.16 -0.44 -19.27
C GLN A 128 0.94 -1.27 -19.67
N ASP A 129 0.84 -2.50 -19.16
CA ASP A 129 -0.30 -3.39 -19.36
C ASP A 129 -1.53 -3.05 -18.48
N GLY A 130 -1.42 -2.01 -17.64
CA GLY A 130 -2.48 -1.61 -16.71
C GLY A 130 -2.48 -2.35 -15.39
N SER A 131 -1.46 -3.18 -15.12
CA SER A 131 -1.38 -3.95 -13.88
C SER A 131 -0.71 -3.18 -12.73
N VAL A 132 -0.96 -3.65 -11.52
CA VAL A 132 -0.34 -3.13 -10.29
C VAL A 132 -0.17 -4.27 -9.28
N ALA A 133 0.92 -4.25 -8.54
CA ALA A 133 1.16 -5.18 -7.45
C ALA A 133 0.64 -4.58 -6.13
N ILE A 134 -0.31 -5.25 -5.50
CA ILE A 134 -0.89 -4.80 -4.23
C ILE A 134 -0.71 -5.85 -3.15
N ARG A 135 -0.34 -5.40 -1.96
CA ARG A 135 -0.27 -6.21 -0.75
C ARG A 135 -1.16 -5.61 0.32
N LEU A 136 -1.98 -6.47 0.92
CA LEU A 136 -2.71 -6.12 2.14
C LEU A 136 -1.75 -6.28 3.33
N THR A 137 -1.36 -5.17 3.95
CA THR A 137 -0.41 -5.20 5.07
C THR A 137 -1.08 -5.49 6.40
N ASN A 138 -0.45 -6.33 7.21
CA ASN A 138 -0.84 -6.61 8.60
C ASN A 138 0.21 -6.14 9.60
N GLU A 139 1.36 -5.66 9.13
CA GLU A 139 2.39 -5.10 10.00
C GLU A 139 1.85 -3.82 10.67
N PRO A 140 1.97 -3.69 12.02
CA PRO A 140 1.28 -2.63 12.76
C PRO A 140 1.59 -1.21 12.31
N PHE A 141 2.84 -0.89 12.02
CA PHE A 141 3.24 0.45 11.61
C PHE A 141 2.70 0.80 10.22
N SER A 142 2.96 -0.03 9.24
CA SER A 142 2.54 0.21 7.85
C SER A 142 1.02 0.18 7.71
N ARG A 143 0.33 -0.66 8.48
CA ARG A 143 -1.12 -0.70 8.50
C ARG A 143 -1.71 0.61 9.02
N GLU A 144 -1.23 1.09 10.17
CA GLU A 144 -1.68 2.36 10.75
C GLU A 144 -1.37 3.55 9.84
N LEU A 145 -0.19 3.52 9.20
CA LEU A 145 0.20 4.52 8.22
C LEU A 145 -0.79 4.60 7.06
N CYS A 146 -1.15 3.46 6.47
CA CYS A 146 -2.15 3.40 5.40
C CYS A 146 -3.52 3.91 5.85
N MET A 147 -3.94 3.54 7.07
CA MET A 147 -5.21 4.03 7.64
C MET A 147 -5.23 5.55 7.75
N ARG A 148 -4.19 6.14 8.29
CA ARG A 148 -4.12 7.59 8.49
C ARG A 148 -3.93 8.37 7.21
N MET A 149 -3.21 7.81 6.24
CA MET A 149 -3.07 8.39 4.91
C MET A 149 -4.39 8.40 4.14
N LYS A 150 -5.29 7.48 4.45
CA LYS A 150 -6.56 7.24 3.73
C LYS A 150 -6.36 6.95 2.24
N CYS A 151 -5.19 6.52 1.86
CA CYS A 151 -4.85 6.10 0.50
C CYS A 151 -3.77 5.02 0.54
N ALA A 152 -3.53 4.39 -0.59
CA ALA A 152 -2.46 3.43 -0.74
C ALA A 152 -1.08 4.09 -0.61
N VAL A 153 -0.11 3.32 -0.15
CA VAL A 153 1.27 3.74 0.07
C VAL A 153 2.20 2.86 -0.75
N VAL A 154 3.17 3.47 -1.41
CA VAL A 154 4.21 2.73 -2.12
C VAL A 154 5.16 2.09 -1.12
N SER A 155 5.59 0.88 -1.42
CA SER A 155 6.65 0.17 -0.71
C SER A 155 7.65 -0.43 -1.68
N THR A 156 8.92 -0.13 -1.45
CA THR A 156 10.02 -0.78 -2.15
C THR A 156 11.19 -0.96 -1.18
N SER A 157 12.01 -1.98 -1.39
CA SER A 157 13.16 -2.25 -0.52
C SER A 157 14.11 -1.05 -0.45
N ALA A 158 14.66 -0.77 0.75
CA ALA A 158 15.54 0.38 0.99
C ALA A 158 16.96 0.13 0.49
N ASN A 159 17.12 -0.24 -0.77
CA ASN A 159 18.40 -0.46 -1.44
C ASN A 159 18.34 0.00 -2.89
N ILE A 160 19.50 0.24 -3.49
CA ILE A 160 19.59 0.50 -4.94
C ILE A 160 19.32 -0.82 -5.67
N SER A 161 18.58 -0.74 -6.79
CA SER A 161 18.23 -1.90 -7.58
C SER A 161 19.48 -2.64 -8.11
N GLY A 162 19.47 -3.95 -7.97
CA GLY A 162 20.58 -4.79 -8.40
C GLY A 162 21.74 -4.89 -7.42
N MET A 163 21.60 -4.31 -6.24
CA MET A 163 22.60 -4.41 -5.17
C MET A 163 22.09 -5.32 -4.05
#